data_bc7856e810203f9121fd357dd9049e38
#
_entry.id   bc7856e810203f9121fd357dd9049e38
#
_cell.length_a   1.000
_cell.length_b   1.000
_cell.length_c   1.000
_cell.angle_alpha   90.00
_cell.angle_beta   90.00
_cell.angle_gamma   90.00
#
_symmetry.space_group_name_H-M   'P 1'
#
loop_
_entity.id
_entity.type
_entity.pdbx_description
1 polymer ?
#
loop_
_entity_poly.entity_id
_entity_poly.type
_entity_poly.pdbx_seq_one_letter_code
_entity_poly.pdbx_strand_id
1 'polypeptide(L)'
;MSHDDGGDAPTLGGLADLLRRNREWTDDLPDDYFEGVRDSQSPGVVSVCCSDSRVSQEGMFGASGDAGSLFTPSSIGNKVTAIVGGERAVDGSFQYGLAHAGAAAGVVVGHTGCGAIATAYTIATGEDPDLAPGIAQEVAPVVETVEAALDGGAVDTDATDREVVNRLVEYNVDAQIDFLRGSEVVAEETDLYGFVYDFQGAYGDVDGRTVLVNVDGETDPDALREEVPTGDEEFVGRLLE
;
A
#
# COMPACT_ATOMS: atom_id res chain seq x y z
N MET A 1 42.18 -7.73 2.10
CA MET A 1 41.76 -6.31 2.07
C MET A 1 40.37 -6.30 1.55
N SER A 2 39.40 -6.40 2.46
CA SER A 2 37.97 -6.34 2.17
C SER A 2 37.59 -4.88 2.17
N HIS A 3 37.22 -4.35 1.00
CA HIS A 3 36.49 -3.10 0.90
C HIS A 3 35.05 -3.37 1.31
N ASP A 4 34.73 -2.95 2.52
CA ASP A 4 33.39 -2.81 3.02
C ASP A 4 32.86 -1.48 2.44
N ASP A 5 32.29 -1.52 1.24
CA ASP A 5 31.52 -0.42 0.67
C ASP A 5 30.09 -0.47 1.26
N GLY A 6 29.99 -0.26 2.55
CA GLY A 6 28.76 0.11 3.22
C GLY A 6 28.36 1.50 2.74
N GLY A 7 27.67 1.59 1.62
CA GLY A 7 27.01 2.82 1.21
C GLY A 7 26.06 3.26 2.32
N ASP A 8 26.38 4.36 3.00
CA ASP A 8 25.47 5.01 3.94
C ASP A 8 24.16 5.29 3.20
N ALA A 9 23.11 4.61 3.60
CA ALA A 9 21.77 4.94 3.15
C ALA A 9 21.53 6.43 3.45
N PRO A 10 20.90 7.19 2.54
CA PRO A 10 20.67 8.61 2.75
C PRO A 10 19.77 8.81 3.97
N THR A 11 20.36 9.05 5.11
CA THR A 11 19.66 9.36 6.35
C THR A 11 19.25 10.82 6.35
N LEU A 12 17.95 11.09 6.55
CA LEU A 12 17.48 12.41 6.93
C LEU A 12 18.07 12.74 8.31
N GLY A 13 19.11 13.58 8.33
CA GLY A 13 20.01 13.75 9.47
C GLY A 13 19.67 14.90 10.40
N GLY A 14 18.44 14.98 10.90
CA GLY A 14 18.07 15.96 11.91
C GLY A 14 17.52 17.29 11.37
N LEU A 15 17.26 18.26 12.26
CA LEU A 15 16.52 19.49 11.95
C LEU A 15 17.13 20.31 10.82
N ALA A 16 18.45 20.48 10.86
CA ALA A 16 19.14 21.30 9.85
C ALA A 16 19.01 20.72 8.43
N ASP A 17 19.05 19.40 8.30
CA ASP A 17 18.88 18.71 7.02
C ASP A 17 17.44 18.79 6.52
N LEU A 18 16.45 18.63 7.41
CA LEU A 18 15.06 18.80 7.07
C LEU A 18 14.77 20.23 6.54
N LEU A 19 15.30 21.26 7.20
CA LEU A 19 15.12 22.65 6.77
C LEU A 19 15.83 22.94 5.44
N ARG A 20 17.03 22.40 5.24
CA ARG A 20 17.76 22.54 3.98
C ARG A 20 16.99 21.91 2.82
N ARG A 21 16.53 20.66 2.98
CA ARG A 21 15.77 19.94 1.95
C ARG A 21 14.44 20.61 1.64
N ASN A 22 13.75 21.13 2.67
CA ASN A 22 12.51 21.88 2.44
C ASN A 22 12.77 23.16 1.64
N ARG A 23 13.88 23.88 1.90
CA ARG A 23 14.25 25.06 1.12
C ARG A 23 14.54 24.69 -0.34
N GLU A 24 15.36 23.66 -0.57
CA GLU A 24 15.64 23.16 -1.91
C GLU A 24 14.35 22.81 -2.65
N TRP A 25 13.46 22.07 -2.01
CA TRP A 25 12.17 21.72 -2.58
C TRP A 25 11.31 22.95 -2.90
N THR A 26 11.22 23.93 -2.01
CA THR A 26 10.43 25.15 -2.25
C THR A 26 11.04 26.06 -3.32
N ASP A 27 12.36 26.07 -3.46
CA ASP A 27 13.05 26.83 -4.51
C ASP A 27 12.83 26.23 -5.92
N ASP A 28 12.56 24.91 -5.98
CA ASP A 28 12.31 24.16 -7.24
C ASP A 28 10.82 24.12 -7.63
N LEU A 29 9.89 24.56 -6.75
CA LEU A 29 8.47 24.55 -7.07
C LEU A 29 8.10 25.59 -8.13
N PRO A 30 7.23 25.22 -9.10
CA PRO A 30 6.58 26.22 -9.95
C PRO A 30 5.79 27.26 -9.14
N ASP A 31 5.75 28.51 -9.61
CA ASP A 31 5.03 29.60 -8.93
C ASP A 31 3.54 29.29 -8.72
N ASP A 32 2.95 28.51 -9.60
CA ASP A 32 1.55 28.09 -9.64
C ASP A 32 1.27 26.70 -9.02
N TYR A 33 2.29 26.04 -8.43
CA TYR A 33 2.18 24.67 -7.90
C TYR A 33 0.95 24.42 -7.01
N PHE A 34 0.57 25.39 -6.19
CA PHE A 34 -0.61 25.31 -5.33
C PHE A 34 -1.83 26.06 -5.91
N GLU A 35 -1.77 26.53 -7.15
CA GLU A 35 -2.92 27.23 -7.75
C GLU A 35 -4.09 26.23 -7.91
N GLY A 36 -5.26 26.66 -7.43
CA GLY A 36 -6.47 25.83 -7.44
C GLY A 36 -6.65 24.91 -6.23
N VAL A 37 -5.61 24.66 -5.41
CA VAL A 37 -5.70 23.77 -4.23
C VAL A 37 -5.41 24.49 -2.89
N ARG A 38 -5.21 25.82 -2.90
CA ARG A 38 -4.84 26.57 -1.69
C ARG A 38 -5.93 26.58 -0.60
N ASP A 39 -7.18 26.65 -1.02
CA ASP A 39 -8.32 26.84 -0.11
C ASP A 39 -9.18 25.58 0.05
N SER A 40 -8.98 24.58 -0.80
CA SER A 40 -9.73 23.32 -0.79
C SER A 40 -8.90 22.19 -1.42
N GLN A 41 -9.25 20.95 -1.09
CA GLN A 41 -8.72 19.77 -1.75
C GLN A 41 -9.85 19.06 -2.52
N SER A 42 -9.50 18.44 -3.63
CA SER A 42 -10.39 17.57 -4.41
C SER A 42 -9.54 16.49 -5.10
N PRO A 43 -8.98 15.55 -4.32
CA PRO A 43 -8.17 14.49 -4.88
C PRO A 43 -9.01 13.60 -5.78
N GLY A 44 -8.44 13.13 -6.89
CA GLY A 44 -9.10 12.13 -7.74
C GLY A 44 -9.18 10.77 -7.08
N VAL A 45 -8.19 10.45 -6.23
CA VAL A 45 -7.98 9.13 -5.64
C VAL A 45 -7.63 9.24 -4.17
N VAL A 46 -8.16 8.35 -3.34
CA VAL A 46 -7.61 8.04 -2.02
C VAL A 46 -6.77 6.78 -2.13
N SER A 47 -5.49 6.86 -1.77
CA SER A 47 -4.54 5.75 -1.84
C SER A 47 -3.99 5.43 -0.46
N VAL A 48 -4.18 4.20 0.03
CA VAL A 48 -3.57 3.70 1.25
C VAL A 48 -2.42 2.75 0.94
N CYS A 49 -1.28 2.97 1.58
CA CYS A 49 -0.16 2.05 1.53
C CYS A 49 0.45 1.79 2.91
N CYS A 50 1.43 0.89 2.96
CA CYS A 50 2.20 0.67 4.16
C CYS A 50 3.04 1.91 4.52
N SER A 51 3.18 2.19 5.83
CA SER A 51 4.07 3.23 6.38
C SER A 51 5.56 2.83 6.30
N ASP A 52 5.95 2.08 5.28
CA ASP A 52 7.33 1.67 5.01
C ASP A 52 8.12 2.82 4.37
N SER A 53 9.33 3.06 4.85
CA SER A 53 10.17 4.18 4.39
C SER A 53 10.62 4.06 2.93
N ARG A 54 10.47 2.90 2.30
CA ARG A 54 10.77 2.65 0.88
C ARG A 54 9.60 2.97 -0.05
N VAL A 55 8.41 3.23 0.52
CA VAL A 55 7.18 3.45 -0.24
C VAL A 55 6.88 4.95 -0.32
N SER A 56 6.71 5.45 -1.54
CA SER A 56 6.30 6.83 -1.83
C SER A 56 5.09 6.81 -2.74
N GLN A 57 3.92 7.15 -2.20
CA GLN A 57 2.66 7.11 -2.96
C GLN A 57 2.67 8.09 -4.13
N GLU A 58 3.12 9.31 -3.91
CA GLU A 58 3.25 10.31 -4.96
C GLU A 58 4.32 9.91 -6.00
N GLY A 59 5.39 9.27 -5.55
CA GLY A 59 6.48 8.82 -6.43
C GLY A 59 6.04 7.68 -7.35
N MET A 60 5.38 6.64 -6.81
CA MET A 60 4.99 5.46 -7.56
C MET A 60 3.92 5.75 -8.63
N PHE A 61 3.06 6.74 -8.41
CA PHE A 61 2.04 7.17 -9.36
C PHE A 61 2.42 8.43 -10.16
N GLY A 62 3.67 8.88 -10.05
CA GLY A 62 4.16 10.06 -10.79
C GLY A 62 3.49 11.38 -10.38
N ALA A 63 2.84 11.43 -9.21
CA ALA A 63 2.04 12.55 -8.74
C ALA A 63 2.82 13.59 -7.93
N SER A 64 4.14 13.47 -7.81
CA SER A 64 4.98 14.40 -7.02
C SER A 64 4.95 15.86 -7.51
N GLY A 65 4.53 16.07 -8.79
CA GLY A 65 4.36 17.40 -9.37
C GLY A 65 2.94 17.95 -9.28
N ASP A 66 1.96 17.17 -8.78
CA ASP A 66 0.54 17.46 -8.86
C ASP A 66 -0.06 17.64 -7.46
N ALA A 67 0.06 18.85 -6.89
CA ALA A 67 -0.47 19.12 -5.56
C ALA A 67 -1.96 18.79 -5.46
N GLY A 68 -2.33 17.97 -4.46
CA GLY A 68 -3.72 17.65 -4.17
C GLY A 68 -4.37 16.59 -5.08
N SER A 69 -3.62 15.95 -5.97
CA SER A 69 -4.14 14.88 -6.84
C SER A 69 -4.45 13.59 -6.10
N LEU A 70 -3.68 13.28 -5.05
CA LEU A 70 -3.85 12.11 -4.20
C LEU A 70 -4.18 12.51 -2.75
N PHE A 71 -5.08 11.74 -2.12
CA PHE A 71 -5.23 11.71 -0.67
C PHE A 71 -4.54 10.44 -0.16
N THR A 72 -3.50 10.58 0.67
CA THR A 72 -2.49 9.55 0.92
C THR A 72 -2.42 9.07 2.38
N PRO A 73 -3.46 8.41 2.94
CA PRO A 73 -3.32 7.75 4.22
C PRO A 73 -2.25 6.63 4.14
N SER A 74 -1.59 6.39 5.26
CA SER A 74 -0.66 5.28 5.43
C SER A 74 -0.97 4.53 6.70
N SER A 75 -0.79 3.21 6.69
CA SER A 75 -1.02 2.35 7.85
C SER A 75 0.06 1.26 7.94
N ILE A 76 0.19 0.60 9.06
CA ILE A 76 1.04 -0.59 9.17
C ILE A 76 0.35 -1.74 8.42
N GLY A 77 1.01 -2.27 7.37
CA GLY A 77 0.47 -3.36 6.55
C GLY A 77 -0.65 -2.95 5.59
N ASN A 78 -0.66 -1.70 5.10
CA ASN A 78 -1.64 -1.18 4.12
C ASN A 78 -3.12 -1.51 4.41
N LYS A 79 -3.46 -1.64 5.70
CA LYS A 79 -4.83 -1.94 6.10
C LYS A 79 -5.77 -0.74 5.93
N VAL A 80 -6.98 -1.01 5.48
CA VAL A 80 -8.08 -0.04 5.37
C VAL A 80 -9.03 -0.11 6.56
N THR A 81 -8.66 -0.87 7.60
CA THR A 81 -9.53 -1.18 8.74
C THR A 81 -9.06 -0.53 10.03
N ALA A 82 -10.02 -0.13 10.86
CA ALA A 82 -9.84 0.29 12.23
C ALA A 82 -10.81 -0.47 13.16
N ILE A 83 -10.51 -0.51 14.45
CA ILE A 83 -11.44 -1.05 15.45
C ILE A 83 -12.17 0.11 16.13
N VAL A 84 -13.47 0.17 15.93
CA VAL A 84 -14.36 1.20 16.50
C VAL A 84 -15.41 0.53 17.36
N GLY A 85 -15.41 0.82 18.66
CA GLY A 85 -16.36 0.21 19.59
C GLY A 85 -16.21 -1.32 19.78
N GLY A 86 -15.08 -1.89 19.39
CA GLY A 86 -14.82 -3.33 19.41
C GLY A 86 -15.17 -4.06 18.11
N GLU A 87 -15.65 -3.34 17.10
CA GLU A 87 -16.00 -3.88 15.78
C GLU A 87 -15.03 -3.36 14.71
N ARG A 88 -14.83 -4.15 13.66
CA ARG A 88 -14.02 -3.75 12.51
C ARG A 88 -14.83 -2.78 11.64
N ALA A 89 -14.26 -1.62 11.34
CA ALA A 89 -14.82 -0.58 10.49
C ALA A 89 -13.80 -0.12 9.46
N VAL A 90 -14.24 0.61 8.42
CA VAL A 90 -13.32 1.28 7.50
C VAL A 90 -12.53 2.35 8.27
N ASP A 91 -11.21 2.41 8.04
CA ASP A 91 -10.34 3.42 8.65
C ASP A 91 -10.82 4.84 8.31
N GLY A 92 -10.85 5.69 9.34
CA GLY A 92 -11.40 7.03 9.21
C GLY A 92 -10.64 7.90 8.22
N SER A 93 -9.33 7.70 8.04
CA SER A 93 -8.54 8.47 7.07
C SER A 93 -8.90 8.07 5.64
N PHE A 94 -9.07 6.77 5.38
CA PHE A 94 -9.51 6.28 4.07
C PHE A 94 -10.94 6.75 3.76
N GLN A 95 -11.85 6.56 4.71
CA GLN A 95 -13.23 7.02 4.57
C GLN A 95 -13.34 8.53 4.36
N TYR A 96 -12.48 9.34 5.03
CA TYR A 96 -12.45 10.78 4.84
C TYR A 96 -12.09 11.16 3.40
N GLY A 97 -11.13 10.46 2.79
CA GLY A 97 -10.74 10.65 1.39
C GLY A 97 -11.94 10.50 0.44
N LEU A 98 -12.74 9.44 0.59
CA LEU A 98 -13.93 9.22 -0.21
C LEU A 98 -15.07 10.20 0.15
N ALA A 99 -15.48 10.24 1.42
CA ALA A 99 -16.72 10.89 1.83
C ALA A 99 -16.63 12.41 1.96
N HIS A 100 -15.44 12.96 2.27
CA HIS A 100 -15.25 14.40 2.56
C HIS A 100 -14.28 15.08 1.60
N ALA A 101 -13.21 14.43 1.17
CA ALA A 101 -12.32 15.00 0.17
C ALA A 101 -12.83 14.82 -1.26
N GLY A 102 -13.77 13.89 -1.48
CA GLY A 102 -14.46 13.71 -2.76
C GLY A 102 -13.67 12.89 -3.78
N ALA A 103 -12.76 12.03 -3.32
CA ALA A 103 -12.07 11.09 -4.19
C ALA A 103 -13.08 10.16 -4.88
N ALA A 104 -12.93 9.97 -6.19
CA ALA A 104 -13.82 9.13 -6.99
C ALA A 104 -13.44 7.63 -6.90
N ALA A 105 -12.17 7.33 -6.63
CA ALA A 105 -11.65 5.97 -6.54
C ALA A 105 -10.84 5.74 -5.27
N GLY A 106 -10.80 4.48 -4.82
CA GLY A 106 -9.98 4.00 -3.73
C GLY A 106 -8.89 3.05 -4.21
N VAL A 107 -7.68 3.23 -3.70
CA VAL A 107 -6.52 2.41 -4.05
C VAL A 107 -5.89 1.81 -2.80
N VAL A 108 -5.63 0.51 -2.83
CA VAL A 108 -4.89 -0.22 -1.81
C VAL A 108 -3.56 -0.68 -2.39
N VAL A 109 -2.45 -0.27 -1.79
CA VAL A 109 -1.12 -0.62 -2.28
C VAL A 109 -0.36 -1.45 -1.24
N GLY A 110 -0.15 -2.74 -1.53
CA GLY A 110 0.83 -3.57 -0.87
C GLY A 110 2.24 -3.28 -1.41
N HIS A 111 3.26 -3.85 -0.79
CA HIS A 111 4.61 -3.80 -1.34
C HIS A 111 5.40 -5.07 -1.01
N THR A 112 6.27 -5.49 -1.91
CA THR A 112 7.11 -6.66 -1.69
C THR A 112 8.02 -6.49 -0.47
N GLY A 113 8.24 -7.57 0.28
CA GLY A 113 9.05 -7.56 1.50
C GLY A 113 8.48 -6.70 2.63
N CYS A 114 7.16 -6.66 2.78
CA CYS A 114 6.49 -5.92 3.85
C CYS A 114 6.79 -6.50 5.22
N GLY A 115 7.42 -5.68 6.09
CA GLY A 115 7.77 -6.10 7.46
C GLY A 115 6.55 -6.41 8.32
N ALA A 116 5.43 -5.72 8.12
CA ALA A 116 4.20 -5.99 8.88
C ALA A 116 3.59 -7.35 8.51
N ILE A 117 3.59 -7.69 7.21
CA ILE A 117 3.13 -9.02 6.74
C ILE A 117 4.08 -10.12 7.22
N ALA A 118 5.41 -9.89 7.17
CA ALA A 118 6.38 -10.85 7.71
C ALA A 118 6.19 -11.09 9.20
N THR A 119 5.96 -10.03 10.00
CA THR A 119 5.66 -10.15 11.42
C THR A 119 4.34 -10.90 11.66
N ALA A 120 3.31 -10.60 10.87
CA ALA A 120 2.03 -11.31 10.96
C ALA A 120 2.18 -12.80 10.62
N TYR A 121 2.98 -13.15 9.61
CA TYR A 121 3.29 -14.54 9.26
C TYR A 121 4.03 -15.26 10.39
N THR A 122 5.02 -14.62 11.00
CA THR A 122 5.75 -15.14 12.16
C THR A 122 4.78 -15.48 13.30
N ILE A 123 3.83 -14.58 13.62
CA ILE A 123 2.82 -14.80 14.66
C ILE A 123 1.87 -15.93 14.27
N ALA A 124 1.34 -15.92 13.05
CA ALA A 124 0.39 -16.92 12.55
C ALA A 124 1.01 -18.34 12.53
N THR A 125 2.33 -18.45 12.40
CA THR A 125 3.07 -19.73 12.47
C THR A 125 3.45 -20.15 13.89
N GLY A 126 3.02 -19.39 14.91
CA GLY A 126 3.12 -19.76 16.33
C GLY A 126 4.32 -19.20 17.06
N GLU A 127 5.03 -18.23 16.51
CA GLU A 127 6.07 -17.50 17.20
C GLU A 127 5.51 -16.25 17.91
N ASP A 128 6.18 -15.82 19.01
CA ASP A 128 5.81 -14.59 19.74
C ASP A 128 6.99 -13.58 19.68
N PRO A 129 6.91 -12.59 18.77
CA PRO A 129 8.00 -11.62 18.56
C PRO A 129 8.10 -10.54 19.65
N ASP A 130 7.43 -10.64 20.79
CA ASP A 130 7.43 -9.66 21.91
C ASP A 130 7.21 -8.21 21.43
N LEU A 131 6.07 -7.94 20.84
CA LEU A 131 5.74 -6.63 20.30
C LEU A 131 5.28 -5.65 21.40
N ALA A 132 5.73 -4.39 21.32
CA ALA A 132 5.14 -3.34 22.13
C ALA A 132 3.63 -3.23 21.89
N PRO A 133 2.79 -2.91 22.91
CA PRO A 133 1.32 -2.98 22.81
C PRO A 133 0.71 -2.20 21.63
N GLY A 134 1.27 -1.02 21.30
CA GLY A 134 0.79 -0.24 20.14
C GLY A 134 1.10 -0.91 18.80
N ILE A 135 2.25 -1.56 18.69
CA ILE A 135 2.61 -2.30 17.46
C ILE A 135 1.73 -3.55 17.34
N ALA A 136 1.54 -4.29 18.45
CA ALA A 136 0.69 -5.46 18.47
C ALA A 136 -0.75 -5.13 18.05
N GLN A 137 -1.30 -4.00 18.51
CA GLN A 137 -2.63 -3.52 18.11
C GLN A 137 -2.71 -3.22 16.61
N GLU A 138 -1.68 -2.57 16.04
CA GLU A 138 -1.65 -2.24 14.62
C GLU A 138 -1.50 -3.48 13.71
N VAL A 139 -0.75 -4.48 14.16
CA VAL A 139 -0.47 -5.71 13.40
C VAL A 139 -1.62 -6.72 13.52
N ALA A 140 -2.39 -6.73 14.61
CA ALA A 140 -3.42 -7.73 14.88
C ALA A 140 -4.41 -7.95 13.70
N PRO A 141 -4.98 -6.93 13.04
CA PRO A 141 -5.87 -7.16 11.89
C PRO A 141 -5.15 -7.81 10.69
N VAL A 142 -3.85 -7.58 10.56
CA VAL A 142 -3.02 -8.18 9.51
C VAL A 142 -2.76 -9.65 9.83
N VAL A 143 -2.55 -9.99 11.12
CA VAL A 143 -2.42 -11.39 11.58
C VAL A 143 -3.68 -12.18 11.24
N GLU A 144 -4.87 -11.65 11.54
CA GLU A 144 -6.14 -12.31 11.20
C GLU A 144 -6.26 -12.58 9.69
N THR A 145 -5.80 -11.65 8.84
CA THR A 145 -5.79 -11.82 7.39
C THR A 145 -4.81 -12.89 6.95
N VAL A 146 -3.62 -12.92 7.54
CA VAL A 146 -2.60 -13.94 7.24
C VAL A 146 -3.04 -15.33 7.72
N GLU A 147 -3.62 -15.43 8.92
CA GLU A 147 -4.20 -16.68 9.42
C GLU A 147 -5.27 -17.21 8.46
N ALA A 148 -6.17 -16.35 7.97
CA ALA A 148 -7.19 -16.74 7.00
C ALA A 148 -6.57 -17.25 5.67
N ALA A 149 -5.49 -16.63 5.19
CA ALA A 149 -4.77 -17.08 4.00
C ALA A 149 -4.17 -18.48 4.18
N LEU A 150 -3.55 -18.74 5.34
CA LEU A 150 -2.91 -20.02 5.65
C LEU A 150 -3.96 -21.12 5.87
N ASP A 151 -5.00 -20.86 6.63
CA ASP A 151 -6.09 -21.81 6.93
C ASP A 151 -6.89 -22.15 5.66
N GLY A 152 -7.04 -21.18 4.75
CA GLY A 152 -7.69 -21.37 3.46
C GLY A 152 -6.82 -22.06 2.42
N GLY A 153 -5.53 -22.24 2.68
CA GLY A 153 -4.58 -22.81 1.72
C GLY A 153 -4.34 -21.92 0.49
N ALA A 154 -4.56 -20.61 0.63
CA ALA A 154 -4.40 -19.63 -0.44
C ALA A 154 -2.92 -19.38 -0.81
N VAL A 155 -2.00 -19.71 0.09
CA VAL A 155 -0.56 -19.50 -0.11
C VAL A 155 0.19 -20.79 0.10
N ASP A 156 1.01 -21.17 -0.89
CA ASP A 156 1.94 -22.29 -0.78
C ASP A 156 3.07 -21.95 0.21
N THR A 157 3.11 -22.66 1.34
CA THR A 157 4.10 -22.47 2.41
C THR A 157 5.37 -23.32 2.23
N ASP A 158 5.44 -24.17 1.20
CA ASP A 158 6.65 -24.93 0.88
C ASP A 158 7.67 -24.07 0.09
N ALA A 159 7.29 -22.85 -0.30
CA ALA A 159 8.15 -21.88 -0.94
C ALA A 159 9.12 -21.21 0.06
N THR A 160 10.02 -20.36 -0.42
CA THR A 160 10.89 -19.59 0.47
C THR A 160 10.09 -18.55 1.28
N ASP A 161 10.53 -18.18 2.49
CA ASP A 161 9.87 -17.17 3.33
C ASP A 161 9.59 -15.86 2.57
N ARG A 162 10.52 -15.46 1.70
CA ARG A 162 10.36 -14.27 0.85
C ARG A 162 9.18 -14.40 -0.12
N GLU A 163 9.04 -15.55 -0.77
CA GLU A 163 7.95 -15.81 -1.71
C GLU A 163 6.62 -15.92 -0.96
N VAL A 164 6.60 -16.61 0.19
CA VAL A 164 5.43 -16.69 1.07
C VAL A 164 4.98 -15.30 1.49
N VAL A 165 5.89 -14.46 1.99
CA VAL A 165 5.57 -13.08 2.40
C VAL A 165 5.03 -12.25 1.23
N ASN A 166 5.59 -12.37 0.03
CA ASN A 166 5.11 -11.60 -1.12
C ASN A 166 3.71 -12.06 -1.59
N ARG A 167 3.41 -13.37 -1.55
CA ARG A 167 2.05 -13.88 -1.79
C ARG A 167 1.07 -13.42 -0.72
N LEU A 168 1.47 -13.41 0.55
CA LEU A 168 0.66 -12.87 1.65
C LEU A 168 0.41 -11.35 1.52
N VAL A 169 1.36 -10.59 0.97
CA VAL A 169 1.14 -9.18 0.63
C VAL A 169 0.02 -9.04 -0.39
N GLU A 170 0.04 -9.83 -1.46
CA GLU A 170 -0.99 -9.82 -2.48
C GLU A 170 -2.35 -10.23 -1.90
N TYR A 171 -2.38 -11.33 -1.13
CA TYR A 171 -3.60 -11.76 -0.44
C TYR A 171 -4.17 -10.68 0.48
N ASN A 172 -3.29 -9.96 1.20
CA ASN A 172 -3.74 -8.86 2.06
C ASN A 172 -4.34 -7.71 1.25
N VAL A 173 -3.81 -7.39 0.07
CA VAL A 173 -4.41 -6.39 -0.84
C VAL A 173 -5.83 -6.83 -1.23
N ASP A 174 -6.01 -8.08 -1.67
CA ASP A 174 -7.32 -8.63 -2.01
C ASP A 174 -8.29 -8.55 -0.83
N ALA A 175 -7.87 -8.97 0.35
CA ALA A 175 -8.70 -8.94 1.55
C ALA A 175 -9.12 -7.52 1.97
N GLN A 176 -8.26 -6.51 1.74
CA GLN A 176 -8.63 -5.11 2.00
C GLN A 176 -9.65 -4.59 0.97
N ILE A 177 -9.51 -4.94 -0.32
CA ILE A 177 -10.50 -4.59 -1.36
C ILE A 177 -11.84 -5.27 -1.05
N ASP A 178 -11.85 -6.55 -0.73
CA ASP A 178 -13.07 -7.28 -0.37
C ASP A 178 -13.78 -6.65 0.83
N PHE A 179 -13.01 -6.23 1.84
CA PHE A 179 -13.56 -5.55 3.01
C PHE A 179 -14.21 -4.21 2.63
N LEU A 180 -13.58 -3.41 1.76
CA LEU A 180 -14.13 -2.15 1.28
C LEU A 180 -15.42 -2.38 0.47
N ARG A 181 -15.43 -3.36 -0.44
CA ARG A 181 -16.62 -3.73 -1.25
C ARG A 181 -17.80 -4.19 -0.39
N GLY A 182 -17.51 -4.88 0.70
CA GLY A 182 -18.53 -5.33 1.66
C GLY A 182 -19.01 -4.26 2.63
N SER A 183 -18.46 -3.04 2.58
CA SER A 183 -18.76 -1.98 3.55
C SER A 183 -19.83 -1.01 3.05
N GLU A 184 -20.87 -0.79 3.87
CA GLU A 184 -21.96 0.16 3.58
C GLU A 184 -21.50 1.64 3.48
N VAL A 185 -20.29 1.96 3.96
CA VAL A 185 -19.74 3.33 3.93
C VAL A 185 -18.95 3.63 2.66
N VAL A 186 -18.73 2.63 1.80
CA VAL A 186 -18.15 2.77 0.46
C VAL A 186 -19.29 2.64 -0.54
N ALA A 187 -19.45 3.64 -1.40
CA ALA A 187 -20.53 3.62 -2.40
C ALA A 187 -20.28 2.52 -3.44
N GLU A 188 -21.35 1.88 -3.93
CA GLU A 188 -21.24 0.78 -4.92
C GLU A 188 -20.55 1.22 -6.21
N GLU A 189 -20.69 2.49 -6.58
CA GLU A 189 -20.08 3.10 -7.78
C GLU A 189 -18.61 3.55 -7.56
N THR A 190 -18.05 3.36 -6.38
CA THR A 190 -16.64 3.69 -6.12
C THR A 190 -15.76 2.62 -6.73
N ASP A 191 -14.91 2.99 -7.68
CA ASP A 191 -13.90 2.09 -8.23
C ASP A 191 -12.83 1.78 -7.17
N LEU A 192 -12.47 0.51 -7.00
CA LEU A 192 -11.44 0.07 -6.06
C LEU A 192 -10.34 -0.69 -6.80
N TYR A 193 -9.10 -0.24 -6.63
CA TYR A 193 -7.93 -0.83 -7.27
C TYR A 193 -6.93 -1.35 -6.24
N GLY A 194 -6.49 -2.59 -6.41
CA GLY A 194 -5.44 -3.24 -5.63
C GLY A 194 -4.14 -3.33 -6.41
N PHE A 195 -3.06 -2.80 -5.83
CA PHE A 195 -1.72 -2.88 -6.42
C PHE A 195 -0.70 -3.47 -5.45
N VAL A 196 0.38 -4.03 -6.01
CA VAL A 196 1.60 -4.34 -5.27
C VAL A 196 2.77 -3.55 -5.86
N TYR A 197 3.41 -2.72 -5.03
CA TYR A 197 4.64 -2.01 -5.39
C TYR A 197 5.83 -2.96 -5.26
N ASP A 198 6.40 -3.33 -6.38
CA ASP A 198 7.48 -4.31 -6.45
C ASP A 198 8.85 -3.66 -6.54
N PHE A 199 9.69 -3.87 -5.53
CA PHE A 199 11.10 -3.50 -5.54
C PHE A 199 12.01 -4.71 -5.18
N GLN A 200 11.45 -5.92 -5.30
CA GLN A 200 12.19 -7.16 -5.07
C GLN A 200 12.25 -8.07 -6.30
N GLY A 201 11.65 -7.65 -7.42
CA GLY A 201 11.58 -8.45 -8.64
C GLY A 201 10.69 -9.69 -8.49
N ALA A 202 9.61 -9.60 -7.71
CA ALA A 202 8.66 -10.70 -7.53
C ALA A 202 7.73 -10.87 -8.74
N TYR A 203 7.41 -9.77 -9.41
CA TYR A 203 6.54 -9.74 -10.59
C TYR A 203 7.29 -9.51 -11.91
N GLY A 204 8.62 -9.36 -11.87
CA GLY A 204 9.44 -9.15 -13.07
C GLY A 204 10.72 -8.37 -12.79
N ASP A 205 11.41 -7.96 -13.86
CA ASP A 205 12.77 -7.40 -13.77
C ASP A 205 12.80 -5.86 -13.60
N VAL A 206 11.65 -5.20 -13.38
CA VAL A 206 11.57 -3.73 -13.25
C VAL A 206 11.26 -3.33 -11.81
N ASP A 207 12.31 -2.94 -11.07
CA ASP A 207 12.17 -2.45 -9.71
C ASP A 207 11.36 -1.14 -9.65
N GLY A 208 10.44 -1.05 -8.70
CA GLY A 208 9.60 0.13 -8.50
C GLY A 208 8.33 0.17 -9.37
N ARG A 209 8.01 -0.92 -10.07
CA ARG A 209 6.72 -1.05 -10.76
C ARG A 209 5.60 -1.29 -9.76
N THR A 210 4.46 -0.61 -9.94
CA THR A 210 3.19 -0.97 -9.30
C THR A 210 2.46 -1.96 -10.20
N VAL A 211 2.16 -3.14 -9.66
CA VAL A 211 1.51 -4.23 -10.39
C VAL A 211 0.05 -4.30 -9.96
N LEU A 212 -0.87 -4.19 -10.91
CA LEU A 212 -2.31 -4.33 -10.69
C LEU A 212 -2.63 -5.79 -10.41
N VAL A 213 -3.25 -6.07 -9.28
CA VAL A 213 -3.61 -7.43 -8.82
C VAL A 213 -5.10 -7.60 -8.56
N ASN A 214 -5.85 -6.47 -8.48
CA ASN A 214 -7.27 -6.51 -8.16
C ASN A 214 -8.00 -5.28 -8.71
N VAL A 215 -9.15 -5.46 -9.34
CA VAL A 215 -10.09 -4.40 -9.72
C VAL A 215 -11.46 -4.79 -9.19
N ASP A 216 -11.98 -4.07 -8.22
CA ASP A 216 -13.34 -4.29 -7.66
C ASP A 216 -13.62 -5.72 -7.18
N GLY A 217 -12.59 -6.46 -6.76
CA GLY A 217 -12.67 -7.86 -6.35
C GLY A 217 -12.37 -8.86 -7.48
N GLU A 218 -12.25 -8.42 -8.75
CA GLU A 218 -11.75 -9.26 -9.82
C GLU A 218 -10.23 -9.42 -9.69
N THR A 219 -9.75 -10.67 -9.76
CA THR A 219 -8.34 -11.02 -9.56
C THR A 219 -7.76 -11.89 -10.66
N ASP A 220 -8.58 -12.33 -11.62
CA ASP A 220 -8.12 -13.11 -12.77
C ASP A 220 -7.23 -12.24 -13.68
N PRO A 221 -5.96 -12.62 -13.92
CA PRO A 221 -5.05 -11.79 -14.69
C PRO A 221 -5.50 -11.55 -16.15
N ASP A 222 -6.23 -12.47 -16.74
CA ASP A 222 -6.71 -12.31 -18.12
C ASP A 222 -7.87 -11.32 -18.16
N ALA A 223 -8.79 -11.37 -17.17
CA ALA A 223 -9.83 -10.36 -17.00
C ALA A 223 -9.24 -8.97 -16.70
N LEU A 224 -8.26 -8.88 -15.79
CA LEU A 224 -7.60 -7.60 -15.46
C LEU A 224 -6.89 -6.97 -16.66
N ARG A 225 -6.33 -7.78 -17.58
CA ARG A 225 -5.71 -7.26 -18.82
C ARG A 225 -6.72 -6.64 -19.79
N GLU A 226 -8.00 -7.03 -19.70
CA GLU A 226 -9.06 -6.42 -20.49
C GLU A 226 -9.49 -5.03 -19.94
N GLU A 227 -9.24 -4.77 -18.63
CA GLU A 227 -9.58 -3.51 -17.96
C GLU A 227 -8.51 -2.42 -18.16
N VAL A 228 -7.25 -2.78 -18.43
CA VAL A 228 -6.18 -1.81 -18.62
C VAL A 228 -6.13 -1.27 -20.06
N PRO A 229 -5.61 -0.04 -20.29
CA PRO A 229 -5.41 0.48 -21.64
C PRO A 229 -4.51 -0.44 -22.47
N THR A 230 -4.78 -0.54 -23.76
CA THR A 230 -3.95 -1.32 -24.70
C THR A 230 -2.49 -0.85 -24.66
N GLY A 231 -1.59 -1.76 -24.33
CA GLY A 231 -0.15 -1.51 -24.18
C GLY A 231 0.31 -1.42 -22.74
N ASP A 232 -0.62 -1.48 -21.76
CA ASP A 232 -0.33 -1.45 -20.33
C ASP A 232 -0.54 -2.84 -19.66
N GLU A 233 -0.75 -3.89 -20.46
CA GLU A 233 -0.98 -5.27 -19.95
C GLU A 233 0.20 -5.79 -19.13
N GLU A 234 1.40 -5.23 -19.31
CA GLU A 234 2.59 -5.53 -18.50
C GLU A 234 2.50 -5.07 -17.03
N PHE A 235 1.55 -4.20 -16.72
CA PHE A 235 1.27 -3.78 -15.34
C PHE A 235 0.35 -4.75 -14.58
N VAL A 236 -0.18 -5.77 -15.24
CA VAL A 236 -1.01 -6.79 -14.61
C VAL A 236 -0.17 -8.01 -14.23
N GLY A 237 -0.26 -8.45 -13.00
CA GLY A 237 0.45 -9.65 -12.52
C GLY A 237 -0.25 -10.33 -11.36
N ARG A 238 0.13 -11.58 -11.09
CA ARG A 238 -0.42 -12.39 -10.00
C ARG A 238 0.64 -13.33 -9.45
N LEU A 239 0.75 -13.45 -8.11
CA LEU A 239 1.58 -14.44 -7.40
C LEU A 239 0.74 -15.56 -6.78
N LEU A 240 -0.53 -15.31 -6.53
CA LEU A 240 -1.50 -16.31 -6.06
C LEU A 240 -2.07 -17.09 -7.24
N GLU A 241 -2.31 -18.40 -7.02
CA GLU A 241 -2.91 -19.31 -8.01
C GLU A 241 -4.44 -19.34 -7.92
#